data_63e5a9cf90adf002fa26c64623284506
#
_entry.id   63e5a9cf90adf002fa26c64623284506
#
_cell.length_a   1.000
_cell.length_b   1.000
_cell.length_c   1.000
_cell.angle_alpha   90.00
_cell.angle_beta   90.00
_cell.angle_gamma   90.00
#
_symmetry.space_group_name_H-M   'P 1'
#
loop_
_entity.id
_entity.type
_entity.pdbx_description
1 polymer ?
#
loop_
_entity_poly.entity_id
_entity_poly.type
_entity_poly.pdbx_seq_one_letter_code
_entity_poly.pdbx_strand_id
1 'polypeptide(L)'
;MLAHFIDSRSFQCGYFKDRKSLFEEYLLEDVSEVEFEYLLAHGMRHFGDYFFRPRCQDCYQCIPIRVRTDQFKPTRNQKRALSSCKDVEVRIGDPRYTEEKFQLYLTHKKRFFSLQDDVEDKQNFRLSFYVNTPF
;
A
#
# COMPACT_ATOMS: atom_id res chain seq x y z
N MET A 1 12.84 10.39 12.32
CA MET A 1 12.95 9.34 11.27
C MET A 1 14.35 8.76 11.20
N LEU A 2 14.49 7.46 11.33
CA LEU A 2 15.71 6.70 11.00
C LEU A 2 15.49 6.04 9.63
N ALA A 3 16.47 6.12 8.74
CA ALA A 3 16.34 5.60 7.38
C ALA A 3 17.45 4.57 7.09
N HIS A 4 17.05 3.36 6.74
CA HIS A 4 17.93 2.32 6.24
C HIS A 4 17.63 2.08 4.77
N PHE A 5 18.55 2.45 3.89
CA PHE A 5 18.43 2.16 2.47
C PHE A 5 18.54 0.66 2.23
N ILE A 6 17.61 0.10 1.51
CA ILE A 6 17.64 -1.28 1.06
C ILE A 6 18.27 -1.28 -0.34
N ASP A 7 19.24 -2.15 -0.55
CA ASP A 7 19.94 -2.24 -1.85
C ASP A 7 18.92 -2.55 -2.98
N SER A 8 18.93 -1.71 -3.99
CA SER A 8 17.96 -1.77 -5.08
C SER A 8 18.18 -3.05 -5.92
N ARG A 9 17.16 -3.91 -5.94
CA ARG A 9 17.17 -5.14 -6.75
C ARG A 9 16.40 -4.93 -8.05
N SER A 10 17.01 -5.36 -9.15
CA SER A 10 16.34 -5.38 -10.44
C SER A 10 15.60 -6.70 -10.62
N PHE A 11 14.32 -6.64 -10.98
CA PHE A 11 13.46 -7.80 -11.23
C PHE A 11 12.61 -7.60 -12.49
N GLN A 12 11.95 -8.66 -12.95
CA GLN A 12 11.06 -8.59 -14.11
C GLN A 12 9.91 -7.64 -13.86
N CYS A 13 9.66 -6.71 -14.78
CA CYS A 13 8.53 -5.79 -14.69
C CYS A 13 7.19 -6.55 -14.75
N GLY A 14 6.29 -6.25 -13.80
CA GLY A 14 4.96 -6.87 -13.76
C GLY A 14 4.01 -6.41 -14.89
N TYR A 15 4.32 -5.31 -15.55
CA TYR A 15 3.48 -4.73 -16.62
C TYR A 15 4.06 -4.98 -18.02
N PHE A 16 5.37 -4.92 -18.16
CA PHE A 16 6.09 -5.06 -19.45
C PHE A 16 7.05 -6.23 -19.39
N LYS A 17 6.80 -7.24 -20.22
CA LYS A 17 7.61 -8.47 -20.24
C LYS A 17 9.03 -8.28 -20.79
N ASP A 18 9.27 -7.22 -21.55
CA ASP A 18 10.53 -6.83 -22.17
C ASP A 18 11.40 -5.91 -21.30
N ARG A 19 10.91 -5.54 -20.10
CA ARG A 19 11.58 -4.56 -19.23
C ARG A 19 11.88 -5.11 -17.85
N LYS A 20 12.91 -4.54 -17.23
CA LYS A 20 13.23 -4.76 -15.82
C LYS A 20 12.67 -3.61 -14.97
N SER A 21 12.18 -3.96 -13.78
CA SER A 21 11.81 -3.01 -12.74
C SER A 21 12.98 -2.75 -11.82
N LEU A 22 13.11 -1.51 -11.39
CA LEU A 22 14.00 -1.08 -10.32
C LEU A 22 13.19 -0.27 -9.32
N PHE A 23 13.33 -0.56 -8.03
CA PHE A 23 12.72 0.24 -6.96
C PHE A 23 13.79 0.90 -6.11
N GLU A 24 13.48 2.10 -5.67
CA GLU A 24 14.15 2.78 -4.56
C GLU A 24 13.39 2.39 -3.29
N GLU A 25 14.08 1.74 -2.33
CA GLU A 25 13.48 1.04 -1.20
C GLU A 25 14.15 1.44 0.10
N TYR A 26 13.34 1.69 1.14
CA TYR A 26 13.80 2.09 2.46
C TYR A 26 13.00 1.37 3.55
N LEU A 27 13.65 1.04 4.65
CA LEU A 27 13.02 0.87 5.95
C LEU A 27 13.13 2.19 6.70
N LEU A 28 12.00 2.79 7.04
CA LEU A 28 11.93 4.06 7.75
C LEU A 28 11.23 3.85 9.10
N GLU A 29 11.97 4.10 10.18
CA GLU A 29 11.45 4.01 11.53
C GLU A 29 11.17 5.42 12.08
N ASP A 30 10.23 5.54 13.02
CA ASP A 30 9.87 6.80 13.69
C ASP A 30 9.53 7.93 12.71
N VAL A 31 8.74 7.62 11.68
CA VAL A 31 8.28 8.60 10.69
C VAL A 31 7.17 9.44 11.31
N SER A 32 7.37 10.75 11.44
CA SER A 32 6.34 11.69 11.86
C SER A 32 5.26 11.89 10.79
N GLU A 33 4.08 12.38 11.18
CA GLU A 33 2.98 12.67 10.24
C GLU A 33 3.41 13.60 9.10
N VAL A 34 4.19 14.63 9.40
CA VAL A 34 4.70 15.59 8.40
C VAL A 34 5.65 14.93 7.42
N GLU A 35 6.57 14.10 7.92
CA GLU A 35 7.50 13.34 7.07
C GLU A 35 6.74 12.32 6.21
N PHE A 36 5.75 11.65 6.78
CA PHE A 36 4.91 10.70 6.09
C PHE A 36 4.15 11.36 4.93
N GLU A 37 3.50 12.50 5.19
CA GLU A 37 2.82 13.28 4.15
C GLU A 37 3.79 13.72 3.05
N TYR A 38 4.98 14.17 3.44
CA TYR A 38 6.04 14.55 2.50
C TYR A 38 6.45 13.37 1.60
N LEU A 39 6.69 12.19 2.17
CA LEU A 39 7.08 10.98 1.43
C LEU A 39 6.00 10.58 0.42
N LEU A 40 4.73 10.55 0.85
CA LEU A 40 3.60 10.25 -0.05
C LEU A 40 3.46 11.30 -1.15
N ALA A 41 3.65 12.58 -0.82
CA ALA A 41 3.61 13.68 -1.80
C ALA A 41 4.68 13.53 -2.88
N HIS A 42 5.82 12.91 -2.55
CA HIS A 42 6.93 12.64 -3.46
C HIS A 42 6.90 11.26 -4.13
N GLY A 43 5.72 10.61 -4.11
CA GLY A 43 5.45 9.37 -4.84
C GLY A 43 5.94 8.10 -4.15
N MET A 44 6.35 8.19 -2.88
CA MET A 44 6.59 6.99 -2.08
C MET A 44 5.29 6.25 -1.82
N ARG A 45 5.36 4.93 -1.77
CA ARG A 45 4.33 4.01 -1.29
C ARG A 45 4.90 3.29 -0.08
N HIS A 46 4.05 2.71 0.75
CA HIS A 46 4.53 1.99 1.93
C HIS A 46 3.68 0.77 2.29
N PHE A 47 4.29 -0.12 3.04
CA PHE A 47 3.68 -1.19 3.82
C PHE A 47 4.34 -1.20 5.19
N GLY A 48 3.67 -0.69 6.23
CA GLY A 48 4.31 -0.44 7.51
C GLY A 48 5.54 0.47 7.34
N ASP A 49 6.68 0.04 7.85
CA ASP A 49 7.96 0.78 7.77
C ASP A 49 8.68 0.66 6.42
N TYR A 50 8.23 -0.20 5.55
CA TYR A 50 8.81 -0.38 4.23
C TYR A 50 8.26 0.64 3.23
N PHE A 51 9.10 1.58 2.81
CA PHE A 51 8.79 2.61 1.83
C PHE A 51 9.49 2.35 0.51
N PHE A 52 8.78 2.55 -0.59
CA PHE A 52 9.33 2.27 -1.93
C PHE A 52 8.70 3.14 -3.00
N ARG A 53 9.44 3.34 -4.09
CA ARG A 53 8.92 3.91 -5.33
C ARG A 53 9.65 3.37 -6.56
N PRO A 54 9.00 3.31 -7.74
CA PRO A 54 9.67 2.93 -8.98
C PRO A 54 10.77 3.94 -9.36
N ARG A 55 11.94 3.40 -9.75
CA ARG A 55 13.08 4.16 -10.28
C ARG A 55 13.67 3.45 -11.51
N CYS A 56 12.80 2.87 -12.34
CA CYS A 56 13.20 2.17 -13.55
C CYS A 56 13.96 3.09 -14.50
N GLN A 57 15.08 2.62 -15.01
CA GLN A 57 15.85 3.33 -16.01
C GLN A 57 15.01 3.46 -17.31
N ASP A 58 14.95 4.65 -17.87
CA ASP A 58 14.25 4.98 -19.11
C ASP A 58 12.76 4.59 -19.16
N CYS A 59 12.11 4.47 -17.98
CA CYS A 59 10.68 4.15 -17.88
C CYS A 59 9.97 4.98 -16.81
N TYR A 60 8.96 5.77 -17.21
CA TYR A 60 8.17 6.66 -16.36
C TYR A 60 6.67 6.32 -16.35
N GLN A 61 6.31 5.06 -16.64
CA GLN A 61 4.91 4.64 -16.77
C GLN A 61 4.19 4.42 -15.42
N CYS A 62 4.94 4.20 -14.33
CA CYS A 62 4.36 4.01 -12.99
C CYS A 62 4.12 5.36 -12.32
N ILE A 63 3.00 6.00 -12.65
CA ILE A 63 2.63 7.31 -12.10
C ILE A 63 1.72 7.12 -10.89
N PRO A 64 2.15 7.50 -9.66
CA PRO A 64 1.27 7.47 -8.50
C PRO A 64 0.19 8.55 -8.63
N ILE A 65 -1.05 8.18 -8.29
CA ILE A 65 -2.19 9.09 -8.31
C ILE A 65 -2.67 9.27 -6.86
N ARG A 66 -2.97 10.50 -6.50
CA ARG A 66 -3.64 10.84 -5.23
C ARG A 66 -4.84 11.74 -5.49
N VAL A 67 -5.84 11.62 -4.63
CA VAL A 67 -7.03 12.45 -4.66
C VAL A 67 -7.00 13.40 -3.47
N ARG A 68 -7.15 14.69 -3.72
CA ARG A 68 -7.32 15.69 -2.67
C ARG A 68 -8.73 15.57 -2.08
N THR A 69 -8.84 15.11 -0.86
CA THR A 69 -10.13 14.83 -0.21
C THR A 69 -10.92 16.11 0.09
N ASP A 70 -10.22 17.23 0.39
CA ASP A 70 -10.79 18.56 0.61
C ASP A 70 -11.48 19.14 -0.65
N GLN A 71 -11.06 18.70 -1.83
CA GLN A 71 -11.60 19.15 -3.12
C GLN A 71 -12.41 18.07 -3.83
N PHE A 72 -12.52 16.89 -3.25
CA PHE A 72 -13.21 15.77 -3.88
C PHE A 72 -14.72 16.01 -3.99
N LYS A 73 -15.22 15.99 -5.22
CA LYS A 73 -16.65 16.05 -5.54
C LYS A 73 -17.07 14.75 -6.22
N PRO A 74 -17.91 13.93 -5.57
CA PRO A 74 -18.31 12.65 -6.14
C PRO A 74 -19.13 12.85 -7.44
N THR A 75 -18.77 12.09 -8.46
CA THR A 75 -19.51 12.02 -9.72
C THR A 75 -20.89 11.38 -9.52
N ARG A 76 -21.75 11.47 -10.52
CA ARG A 76 -23.09 10.82 -10.51
C ARG A 76 -22.96 9.30 -10.26
N ASN A 77 -22.00 8.64 -10.90
CA ASN A 77 -21.80 7.20 -10.73
C ASN A 77 -21.31 6.84 -9.32
N GLN A 78 -20.41 7.61 -8.74
CA GLN A 78 -19.97 7.43 -7.36
C GLN A 78 -21.10 7.63 -6.35
N LYS A 79 -21.97 8.65 -6.55
CA LYS A 79 -23.17 8.85 -5.73
C LYS A 79 -24.15 7.67 -5.85
N ARG A 80 -24.33 7.10 -7.05
CA ARG A 80 -25.17 5.90 -7.25
C ARG A 80 -24.57 4.69 -6.55
N ALA A 81 -23.26 4.45 -6.67
CA ALA A 81 -22.57 3.36 -5.97
C ALA A 81 -22.76 3.49 -4.44
N LEU A 82 -22.54 4.67 -3.87
CA LEU A 82 -22.77 4.92 -2.45
C LEU A 82 -24.22 4.64 -2.04
N SER A 83 -25.18 5.04 -2.86
CA SER A 83 -26.61 4.79 -2.60
C SER A 83 -26.99 3.31 -2.68
N SER A 84 -26.23 2.51 -3.43
CA SER A 84 -26.44 1.05 -3.53
C SER A 84 -25.87 0.28 -2.34
N CYS A 85 -24.99 0.90 -1.54
CA CYS A 85 -24.30 0.29 -0.39
C CYS A 85 -24.92 0.75 0.94
N LYS A 86 -26.25 0.94 1.01
CA LYS A 86 -26.95 1.41 2.24
C LYS A 86 -26.92 0.42 3.39
N ASP A 87 -26.67 -0.84 3.09
CA ASP A 87 -26.52 -1.94 4.03
C ASP A 87 -25.11 -2.05 4.62
N VAL A 88 -24.15 -1.25 4.14
CA VAL A 88 -22.78 -1.24 4.62
C VAL A 88 -22.61 -0.24 5.75
N GLU A 89 -22.20 -0.73 6.92
CA GLU A 89 -21.79 0.10 8.05
C GLU A 89 -20.29 0.43 7.97
N VAL A 90 -19.93 1.69 8.05
CA VAL A 90 -18.54 2.16 8.10
C VAL A 90 -18.18 2.52 9.53
N ARG A 91 -17.14 1.89 10.07
CA ARG A 91 -16.55 2.21 11.38
C ARG A 91 -15.10 2.63 11.21
N ILE A 92 -14.77 3.80 11.78
CA ILE A 92 -13.41 4.33 11.81
C ILE A 92 -12.88 4.13 13.23
N GLY A 93 -11.66 3.62 13.35
CA GLY A 93 -11.01 3.36 14.62
C GLY A 93 -9.55 2.96 14.45
N ASP A 94 -8.87 2.70 15.57
CA ASP A 94 -7.47 2.30 15.57
C ASP A 94 -7.24 1.06 14.71
N PRO A 95 -6.11 0.98 13.99
CA PRO A 95 -5.73 -0.19 13.22
C PRO A 95 -5.41 -1.35 14.17
N ARG A 96 -6.35 -2.26 14.36
CA ARG A 96 -6.18 -3.45 15.22
C ARG A 96 -6.23 -4.71 14.39
N TYR A 97 -5.21 -5.56 14.58
CA TYR A 97 -5.21 -6.91 14.04
C TYR A 97 -6.37 -7.73 14.64
N THR A 98 -7.09 -8.44 13.78
CA THR A 98 -7.99 -9.52 14.17
C THR A 98 -7.80 -10.71 13.25
N GLU A 99 -8.07 -11.91 13.77
CA GLU A 99 -8.01 -13.13 12.95
C GLU A 99 -9.00 -13.07 11.78
N GLU A 100 -10.18 -12.48 11.98
CA GLU A 100 -11.19 -12.28 10.95
C GLU A 100 -10.64 -11.46 9.77
N LYS A 101 -9.98 -10.31 10.05
CA LYS A 101 -9.35 -9.49 9.01
C LYS A 101 -8.27 -10.25 8.27
N PHE A 102 -7.49 -11.06 8.98
CA PHE A 102 -6.47 -11.90 8.37
C PHE A 102 -7.08 -12.96 7.44
N GLN A 103 -8.15 -13.63 7.85
CA GLN A 103 -8.85 -14.60 7.00
C GLN A 103 -9.48 -13.96 5.76
N LEU A 104 -10.01 -12.75 5.88
CA LEU A 104 -10.48 -11.97 4.72
C LEU A 104 -9.34 -11.64 3.75
N TYR A 105 -8.19 -11.22 4.28
CA TYR A 105 -6.97 -10.99 3.48
C TYR A 105 -6.51 -12.25 2.75
N LEU A 106 -6.43 -13.40 3.42
CA LEU A 106 -6.07 -14.68 2.81
C LEU A 106 -7.06 -15.07 1.70
N THR A 107 -8.35 -14.91 1.94
CA THR A 107 -9.40 -15.21 0.95
C THR A 107 -9.24 -14.32 -0.29
N HIS A 108 -8.94 -13.04 -0.10
CA HIS A 108 -8.66 -12.12 -1.19
C HIS A 108 -7.38 -12.53 -1.95
N LYS A 109 -6.30 -12.80 -1.22
CA LYS A 109 -5.00 -13.18 -1.80
C LYS A 109 -5.08 -14.46 -2.62
N LYS A 110 -5.81 -15.49 -2.16
CA LYS A 110 -6.05 -16.75 -2.89
C LYS A 110 -6.71 -16.57 -4.26
N ARG A 111 -7.46 -15.49 -4.47
CA ARG A 111 -8.09 -15.21 -5.78
C ARG A 111 -7.08 -14.73 -6.84
N PHE A 112 -5.97 -14.15 -6.44
CA PHE A 112 -5.02 -13.48 -7.33
C PHE A 112 -3.61 -14.09 -7.31
N PHE A 113 -3.27 -14.83 -6.25
CA PHE A 113 -1.92 -15.38 -6.05
C PHE A 113 -2.01 -16.81 -5.50
N SER A 114 -1.07 -17.66 -5.90
CA SER A 114 -0.85 -18.95 -5.24
C SER A 114 -0.12 -18.73 -3.92
N LEU A 115 -0.75 -19.11 -2.80
CA LEU A 115 -0.14 -19.03 -1.46
C LEU A 115 0.76 -20.25 -1.22
N GLN A 116 1.96 -20.03 -0.72
CA GLN A 116 2.90 -21.10 -0.39
C GLN A 116 3.06 -21.32 1.12
N ASP A 117 2.81 -20.30 2.00
CA ASP A 117 2.94 -20.46 3.45
C ASP A 117 2.01 -19.53 4.27
N ASP A 118 1.16 -20.13 5.11
CA ASP A 118 0.20 -19.37 5.94
C ASP A 118 0.87 -18.63 7.13
N VAL A 119 2.01 -19.11 7.62
CA VAL A 119 2.69 -18.55 8.82
C VAL A 119 3.45 -17.28 8.46
N GLU A 120 4.20 -17.31 7.38
CA GLU A 120 4.92 -16.14 6.85
C GLU A 120 3.95 -15.04 6.43
N ASP A 121 2.82 -15.41 5.84
CA ASP A 121 1.76 -14.48 5.47
C ASP A 121 1.15 -13.74 6.67
N LYS A 122 0.98 -14.39 7.83
CA LYS A 122 0.43 -13.75 9.03
C LYS A 122 1.35 -12.69 9.61
N GLN A 123 2.64 -12.97 9.66
CA GLN A 123 3.64 -12.00 10.11
C GLN A 123 3.76 -10.83 9.13
N ASN A 124 3.84 -11.11 7.85
CA ASN A 124 3.91 -10.10 6.80
C ASN A 124 2.65 -9.21 6.79
N PHE A 125 1.47 -9.80 6.98
CA PHE A 125 0.22 -9.06 7.11
C PHE A 125 0.26 -8.08 8.31
N ARG A 126 0.75 -8.52 9.47
CA ARG A 126 0.89 -7.66 10.65
C ARG A 126 1.88 -6.52 10.41
N LEU A 127 3.06 -6.82 9.89
CA LEU A 127 4.08 -5.83 9.59
C LEU A 127 3.61 -4.80 8.55
N SER A 128 2.84 -5.24 7.55
CA SER A 128 2.38 -4.37 6.47
C SER A 128 1.25 -3.41 6.87
N PHE A 129 0.38 -3.81 7.82
CA PHE A 129 -0.86 -3.07 8.08
C PHE A 129 -1.05 -2.59 9.52
N TYR A 130 -0.24 -3.06 10.47
CA TYR A 130 -0.47 -2.80 11.91
C TYR A 130 0.78 -2.35 12.66
N VAL A 131 1.89 -2.15 11.99
CA VAL A 131 3.14 -1.65 12.59
C VAL A 131 3.39 -0.25 12.08
N ASN A 132 3.64 0.67 13.01
CA ASN A 132 4.09 2.06 12.77
C ASN A 132 3.32 2.82 11.68
N THR A 133 2.01 2.62 11.59
CA THR A 133 1.17 3.51 10.79
C THR A 133 0.88 4.77 11.63
N PRO A 134 1.25 5.97 11.17
CA PRO A 134 1.07 7.22 11.92
C PRO A 134 -0.38 7.75 11.90
N PHE A 135 -1.38 6.85 12.06
CA PHE A 135 -2.81 7.19 12.10
C PHE A 135 -3.49 6.62 13.34
#